data_3f3999d847cd5f499c8f78c0848fd611
#
_entry.id   3f3999d847cd5f499c8f78c0848fd611
#
_cell.length_a   1.000
_cell.length_b   1.000
_cell.length_c   1.000
_cell.angle_alpha   90.00
_cell.angle_beta   90.00
_cell.angle_gamma   90.00
#
_symmetry.space_group_name_H-M   'P 1'
#
loop_
_entity.id
_entity.type
_entity.pdbx_description
1 polymer ?
#
loop_
_entity_poly.entity_id
_entity_poly.type
_entity_poly.pdbx_seq_one_letter_code
_entity_poly.pdbx_strand_id
1 'polypeptide(L)'
;MSEIDTAVTVIGGYLGAGKTTLLNHILRTADERIAVLVNDFGDINIDEDLIASQDGDTISLANGCICCSLIDGFSSALATIRALEPQPQRLVIESSGVADPATVAAYGHGPGLTLDATVVVVDAETIRTKSRDVYVGDTIIGQLRSGDIVVMNKVDLVNDEDAQAIDEW
;
A
#
# COMPACT_ATOMS: atom_id res chain seq x y z
N MET A 1 -11.17 -20.83 -20.41
CA MET A 1 -10.77 -19.42 -20.24
C MET A 1 -9.70 -19.45 -19.17
N SER A 2 -8.48 -19.05 -19.47
CA SER A 2 -7.46 -18.89 -18.44
C SER A 2 -7.94 -17.76 -17.51
N GLU A 3 -8.17 -18.09 -16.23
CA GLU A 3 -8.34 -17.06 -15.20
C GLU A 3 -7.08 -16.20 -15.26
N ILE A 4 -7.27 -14.93 -15.56
CA ILE A 4 -6.16 -13.97 -15.47
C ILE A 4 -5.97 -13.71 -13.98
N ASP A 5 -4.81 -14.06 -13.45
CA ASP A 5 -4.47 -13.76 -12.06
C ASP A 5 -4.52 -12.25 -11.84
N THR A 6 -5.11 -11.83 -10.73
CA THR A 6 -5.11 -10.42 -10.32
C THR A 6 -3.71 -10.04 -9.83
N ALA A 7 -3.12 -9.00 -10.43
CA ALA A 7 -1.84 -8.48 -9.99
C ALA A 7 -1.96 -7.85 -8.58
N VAL A 8 -1.03 -8.20 -7.68
CA VAL A 8 -1.01 -7.71 -6.30
C VAL A 8 0.20 -6.79 -6.09
N THR A 9 -0.04 -5.58 -5.63
CA THR A 9 1.00 -4.65 -5.19
C THR A 9 0.84 -4.39 -3.70
N VAL A 10 1.92 -4.54 -2.94
CA VAL A 10 1.94 -4.21 -1.51
C VAL A 10 2.60 -2.85 -1.32
N ILE A 11 1.96 -1.96 -0.56
CA ILE A 11 2.53 -0.67 -0.14
C ILE A 11 2.88 -0.76 1.34
N GLY A 12 4.17 -0.74 1.64
CA GLY A 12 4.75 -0.73 2.97
C GLY A 12 5.47 0.58 3.28
N GLY A 13 6.03 0.66 4.47
CA GLY A 13 6.79 1.81 4.95
C GLY A 13 6.37 2.25 6.33
N TYR A 14 7.28 2.89 7.07
CA TYR A 14 7.07 3.24 8.46
C TYR A 14 5.95 4.28 8.65
N LEU A 15 5.51 4.45 9.89
CA LEU A 15 4.47 5.41 10.28
C LEU A 15 4.84 6.84 9.81
N GLY A 16 3.88 7.51 9.16
CA GLY A 16 4.05 8.87 8.67
C GLY A 16 4.86 9.00 7.37
N ALA A 17 5.29 7.89 6.73
CA ALA A 17 6.05 7.94 5.48
C ALA A 17 5.23 8.44 4.27
N GLY A 18 3.88 8.38 4.35
CA GLY A 18 3.00 8.86 3.29
C GLY A 18 2.41 7.75 2.42
N LYS A 19 2.28 6.52 2.94
CA LYS A 19 1.66 5.39 2.23
C LYS A 19 0.26 5.71 1.72
N THR A 20 -0.61 6.19 2.58
CA THR A 20 -1.99 6.57 2.22
C THR A 20 -2.03 7.74 1.24
N THR A 21 -1.09 8.69 1.33
CA THR A 21 -0.95 9.78 0.36
C THR A 21 -0.60 9.24 -1.03
N LEU A 22 0.36 8.30 -1.11
CA LEU A 22 0.70 7.63 -2.35
C LEU A 22 -0.49 6.82 -2.88
N LEU A 23 -1.19 6.10 -2.01
CA LEU A 23 -2.38 5.33 -2.38
C LEU A 23 -3.47 6.23 -2.98
N ASN A 24 -3.81 7.34 -2.32
CA ASN A 24 -4.78 8.30 -2.83
C ASN A 24 -4.36 8.90 -4.17
N HIS A 25 -3.06 9.17 -4.37
CA HIS A 25 -2.55 9.61 -5.65
C HIS A 25 -2.73 8.56 -6.75
N ILE A 26 -2.41 7.29 -6.46
CA ILE A 26 -2.63 6.18 -7.39
C ILE A 26 -4.11 6.08 -7.77
N LEU A 27 -5.01 6.10 -6.78
CA LEU A 27 -6.46 6.00 -7.01
C LEU A 27 -7.01 7.16 -7.85
N ARG A 28 -6.41 8.35 -7.77
CA ARG A 28 -6.81 9.51 -8.60
C ARG A 28 -6.34 9.42 -10.05
N THR A 29 -5.19 8.77 -10.28
CA THR A 29 -4.48 8.80 -11.57
C THR A 29 -4.57 7.49 -12.34
N ALA A 30 -5.03 6.41 -11.71
CA ALA A 30 -5.13 5.12 -12.35
C ALA A 30 -6.25 5.09 -13.40
N ASP A 31 -5.93 4.55 -14.57
CA ASP A 31 -6.89 4.26 -15.65
C ASP A 31 -7.50 2.85 -15.51
N GLU A 32 -7.01 2.04 -14.56
CA GLU A 32 -7.47 0.69 -14.27
C GLU A 32 -8.34 0.64 -13.00
N ARG A 33 -9.20 -0.37 -12.91
CA ARG A 33 -10.00 -0.61 -11.72
C ARG A 33 -9.17 -1.33 -10.67
N ILE A 34 -8.96 -0.65 -9.54
CA ILE A 34 -8.15 -1.13 -8.41
C ILE A 34 -9.06 -1.52 -7.24
N ALA A 35 -8.80 -2.69 -6.65
CA ALA A 35 -9.26 -3.00 -5.31
C ALA A 35 -8.16 -2.65 -4.31
N VAL A 36 -8.53 -2.10 -3.18
CA VAL A 36 -7.61 -1.74 -2.09
C VAL A 36 -7.99 -2.49 -0.83
N LEU A 37 -7.00 -3.09 -0.18
CA LEU A 37 -7.11 -3.62 1.17
C LEU A 37 -6.26 -2.80 2.10
N VAL A 38 -6.87 -2.25 3.15
CA VAL A 38 -6.20 -1.45 4.16
C VAL A 38 -6.13 -2.24 5.46
N ASN A 39 -4.91 -2.42 5.99
CA ASN A 39 -4.64 -3.16 7.22
C ASN A 39 -4.52 -2.23 8.44
N ASP A 40 -5.34 -1.21 8.54
CA ASP A 40 -5.33 -0.33 9.71
C ASP A 40 -6.67 -0.39 10.47
N PHE A 41 -6.57 -0.53 11.79
CA PHE A 41 -7.72 -0.55 12.70
C PHE A 41 -8.09 0.90 13.00
N GLY A 42 -8.99 1.48 12.24
CA GLY A 42 -9.50 2.77 12.62
C GLY A 42 -10.12 3.55 11.47
N ASP A 43 -9.35 4.28 10.71
CA ASP A 43 -9.91 5.11 9.65
C ASP A 43 -9.31 4.72 8.31
N ILE A 44 -10.15 4.24 7.41
CA ILE A 44 -9.80 4.16 6.00
C ILE A 44 -9.66 5.61 5.52
N ASN A 45 -8.42 6.12 5.56
CA ASN A 45 -8.10 7.51 5.21
C ASN A 45 -8.03 7.72 3.69
N ILE A 46 -9.06 7.24 2.97
CA ILE A 46 -9.26 7.58 1.56
C ILE A 46 -9.88 8.98 1.51
N ASP A 47 -9.38 9.80 0.61
CA ASP A 47 -9.87 11.16 0.45
C ASP A 47 -11.36 11.18 0.12
N GLU A 48 -12.15 11.95 0.85
CA GLU A 48 -13.61 12.00 0.77
C GLU A 48 -14.14 12.29 -0.64
N ASP A 49 -13.41 13.07 -1.43
CA ASP A 49 -13.76 13.39 -2.81
C ASP A 49 -13.64 12.20 -3.78
N LEU A 50 -12.96 11.13 -3.37
CA LEU A 50 -12.90 9.88 -4.13
C LEU A 50 -14.04 8.92 -3.79
N ILE A 51 -14.73 9.11 -2.66
CA ILE A 51 -15.74 8.19 -2.16
C ILE A 51 -17.07 8.40 -2.90
N ALA A 52 -17.59 7.35 -3.55
CA ALA A 52 -18.92 7.36 -4.15
C ALA A 52 -19.98 6.83 -3.19
N SER A 53 -19.68 5.76 -2.44
CA SER A 53 -20.56 5.18 -1.43
C SER A 53 -19.79 4.32 -0.45
N GLN A 54 -20.35 4.10 0.74
CA GLN A 54 -19.80 3.20 1.74
C GLN A 54 -20.90 2.23 2.22
N ASP A 55 -20.54 0.94 2.27
CA ASP A 55 -21.40 -0.12 2.82
C ASP A 55 -20.57 -1.00 3.77
N GLY A 56 -20.78 -0.80 5.07
CA GLY A 56 -19.97 -1.44 6.11
C GLY A 56 -18.48 -1.10 5.96
N ASP A 57 -17.67 -2.14 5.86
CA ASP A 57 -16.21 -2.04 5.71
C ASP A 57 -15.74 -1.89 4.24
N THR A 58 -16.68 -1.71 3.31
CA THR A 58 -16.39 -1.55 1.88
C THR A 58 -16.74 -0.15 1.42
N ILE A 59 -15.76 0.53 0.81
CA ILE A 59 -15.91 1.86 0.21
C ILE A 59 -15.81 1.74 -1.30
N SER A 60 -16.86 2.13 -2.02
CA SER A 60 -16.83 2.26 -3.47
C SER A 60 -16.35 3.65 -3.86
N LEU A 61 -15.44 3.74 -4.81
CA LEU A 61 -14.85 4.99 -5.26
C LEU A 61 -15.47 5.46 -6.58
N ALA A 62 -15.45 6.77 -6.81
CA ALA A 62 -16.08 7.40 -7.97
C ALA A 62 -15.53 6.91 -9.32
N ASN A 63 -14.28 6.46 -9.38
CA ASN A 63 -13.63 5.88 -10.57
C ASN A 63 -13.89 4.37 -10.74
N GLY A 64 -14.76 3.77 -9.90
CA GLY A 64 -15.07 2.34 -9.93
C GLY A 64 -14.11 1.45 -9.16
N CYS A 65 -13.09 2.03 -8.50
CA CYS A 65 -12.24 1.31 -7.54
C CYS A 65 -13.02 0.99 -6.26
N ILE A 66 -12.50 0.06 -5.48
CA ILE A 66 -13.11 -0.35 -4.20
C ILE A 66 -12.04 -0.44 -3.14
N CYS A 67 -12.35 0.04 -1.94
CA CYS A 67 -11.54 -0.11 -0.74
C CYS A 67 -12.25 -0.98 0.28
N CYS A 68 -11.56 -1.97 0.85
CA CYS A 68 -12.06 -2.85 1.90
C CYS A 68 -11.09 -2.87 3.07
N SER A 69 -11.64 -3.03 4.28
CA SER A 69 -10.82 -3.27 5.47
C SER A 69 -10.43 -4.76 5.58
N LEU A 70 -9.28 -5.01 6.22
CA LEU A 70 -8.83 -6.36 6.58
C LEU A 70 -9.33 -6.82 7.96
N ILE A 71 -10.26 -6.08 8.59
CA ILE A 71 -10.78 -6.39 9.92
C ILE A 71 -11.35 -7.82 10.00
N ASP A 72 -12.13 -8.22 9.00
CA ASP A 72 -12.72 -9.57 8.91
C ASP A 72 -11.77 -10.64 8.36
N GLY A 73 -10.53 -10.26 8.12
CA GLY A 73 -9.50 -11.14 7.59
C GLY A 73 -9.38 -11.12 6.07
N PHE A 74 -8.18 -11.45 5.60
CA PHE A 74 -7.81 -11.40 4.17
C PHE A 74 -8.74 -12.26 3.29
N SER A 75 -9.08 -13.46 3.75
CA SER A 75 -9.92 -14.39 2.97
C SER A 75 -11.32 -13.85 2.71
N SER A 76 -11.93 -13.17 3.70
CA SER A 76 -13.24 -12.55 3.58
C SER A 76 -13.21 -11.37 2.62
N ALA A 77 -12.25 -10.46 2.80
CA ALA A 77 -12.05 -9.31 1.92
C ALA A 77 -11.77 -9.75 0.47
N LEU A 78 -10.96 -10.79 0.27
CA LEU A 78 -10.68 -11.34 -1.06
C LEU A 78 -11.91 -11.97 -1.71
N ALA A 79 -12.76 -12.65 -0.93
CA ALA A 79 -14.02 -13.20 -1.44
C ALA A 79 -14.95 -12.08 -1.93
N THR A 80 -15.05 -10.98 -1.19
CA THR A 80 -15.80 -9.78 -1.58
C THR A 80 -15.26 -9.21 -2.90
N ILE A 81 -13.95 -9.02 -3.01
CA ILE A 81 -13.30 -8.48 -4.21
C ILE A 81 -13.54 -9.37 -5.43
N ARG A 82 -13.47 -10.69 -5.27
CA ARG A 82 -13.72 -11.65 -6.36
C ARG A 82 -15.16 -11.70 -6.84
N ALA A 83 -16.11 -11.33 -5.99
CA ALA A 83 -17.53 -11.27 -6.33
C ALA A 83 -17.91 -9.99 -7.11
N LEU A 84 -16.96 -9.05 -7.26
CA LEU A 84 -17.21 -7.79 -7.97
C LEU A 84 -17.30 -8.01 -9.49
N GLU A 85 -18.24 -7.31 -10.10
CA GLU A 85 -18.38 -7.26 -11.56
C GLU A 85 -18.41 -5.79 -12.06
N PRO A 86 -17.49 -5.41 -12.95
CA PRO A 86 -16.34 -6.16 -13.45
C PRO A 86 -15.27 -6.35 -12.37
N GLN A 87 -14.51 -7.45 -12.46
CA GLN A 87 -13.41 -7.71 -11.53
C GLN A 87 -12.33 -6.62 -11.59
N PRO A 88 -11.70 -6.28 -10.46
CA PRO A 88 -10.55 -5.40 -10.45
C PRO A 88 -9.36 -6.03 -11.21
N GLN A 89 -8.61 -5.19 -11.89
CA GLN A 89 -7.41 -5.60 -12.62
C GLN A 89 -6.19 -5.71 -11.70
N ARG A 90 -6.23 -4.96 -10.59
CA ARG A 90 -5.15 -4.89 -9.59
C ARG A 90 -5.72 -4.89 -8.19
N LEU A 91 -4.99 -5.53 -7.28
CA LEU A 91 -5.19 -5.48 -5.84
C LEU A 91 -4.01 -4.74 -5.21
N VAL A 92 -4.28 -3.64 -4.52
CA VAL A 92 -3.29 -2.93 -3.73
C VAL A 92 -3.54 -3.22 -2.26
N ILE A 93 -2.51 -3.63 -1.52
CA ILE A 93 -2.59 -3.90 -0.08
C ILE A 93 -1.73 -2.88 0.64
N GLU A 94 -2.32 -1.98 1.40
CA GLU A 94 -1.59 -1.08 2.29
C GLU A 94 -1.31 -1.80 3.62
N SER A 95 -0.03 -1.99 3.94
CA SER A 95 0.37 -2.57 5.22
C SER A 95 0.41 -1.53 6.33
N SER A 96 0.20 -1.97 7.58
CA SER A 96 0.44 -1.12 8.75
C SER A 96 1.88 -0.59 8.77
N GLY A 97 2.08 0.62 9.30
CA GLY A 97 3.39 1.26 9.36
C GLY A 97 4.44 0.53 10.21
N VAL A 98 4.04 -0.45 11.00
CA VAL A 98 4.95 -1.29 11.82
C VAL A 98 5.04 -2.73 11.30
N ALA A 99 4.23 -3.11 10.32
CA ALA A 99 4.26 -4.45 9.74
C ALA A 99 5.47 -4.63 8.83
N ASP A 100 5.93 -5.88 8.71
CA ASP A 100 6.87 -6.27 7.67
C ASP A 100 6.09 -6.46 6.35
N PRO A 101 6.38 -5.67 5.30
CA PRO A 101 5.70 -5.80 4.02
C PRO A 101 5.87 -7.19 3.38
N ALA A 102 6.98 -7.90 3.64
CA ALA A 102 7.19 -9.26 3.14
C ALA A 102 6.14 -10.24 3.68
N THR A 103 5.70 -10.08 4.92
CA THR A 103 4.63 -10.89 5.51
C THR A 103 3.30 -10.65 4.78
N VAL A 104 3.03 -9.41 4.43
CA VAL A 104 1.82 -9.03 3.67
C VAL A 104 1.92 -9.49 2.22
N ALA A 105 3.11 -9.39 1.61
CA ALA A 105 3.37 -9.85 0.24
C ALA A 105 3.13 -11.35 0.05
N ALA A 106 3.28 -12.16 1.10
CA ALA A 106 2.96 -13.59 1.05
C ALA A 106 1.52 -13.87 0.63
N TYR A 107 0.58 -12.98 0.92
CA TYR A 107 -0.81 -13.10 0.45
C TYR A 107 -0.95 -12.96 -1.07
N GLY A 108 -0.03 -12.26 -1.73
CA GLY A 108 -0.01 -12.07 -3.18
C GLY A 108 0.30 -13.35 -3.97
N HIS A 109 0.67 -14.44 -3.29
CA HIS A 109 0.89 -15.76 -3.89
C HIS A 109 -0.31 -16.71 -3.71
N GLY A 110 -1.46 -16.20 -3.27
CA GLY A 110 -2.68 -16.98 -3.14
C GLY A 110 -3.28 -17.40 -4.50
N PRO A 111 -4.20 -18.39 -4.52
CA PRO A 111 -4.84 -18.81 -5.76
C PRO A 111 -5.50 -17.64 -6.50
N GLY A 112 -5.21 -17.49 -7.80
CA GLY A 112 -5.73 -16.41 -8.65
C GLY A 112 -5.14 -15.03 -8.37
N LEU A 113 -4.01 -14.99 -7.66
CA LEU A 113 -3.24 -13.78 -7.38
C LEU A 113 -1.80 -13.97 -7.83
N THR A 114 -1.18 -12.89 -8.31
CA THR A 114 0.24 -12.86 -8.62
C THR A 114 0.85 -11.61 -8.00
N LEU A 115 1.82 -11.79 -7.10
CA LEU A 115 2.58 -10.67 -6.55
C LEU A 115 3.35 -9.98 -7.67
N ASP A 116 3.05 -8.69 -7.86
CA ASP A 116 3.69 -7.85 -8.87
C ASP A 116 4.89 -7.10 -8.27
N ALA A 117 4.68 -6.42 -7.14
CA ALA A 117 5.74 -5.72 -6.44
C ALA A 117 5.39 -5.42 -4.98
N THR A 118 6.44 -5.27 -4.18
CA THR A 118 6.40 -4.65 -2.85
C THR A 118 7.04 -3.27 -2.94
N VAL A 119 6.25 -2.23 -2.68
CA VAL A 119 6.67 -0.83 -2.70
C VAL A 119 6.84 -0.36 -1.26
N VAL A 120 8.01 0.16 -0.91
CA VAL A 120 8.28 0.71 0.43
C VAL A 120 8.42 2.22 0.34
N VAL A 121 7.54 2.94 1.03
CA VAL A 121 7.57 4.40 1.09
C VAL A 121 8.44 4.84 2.26
N VAL A 122 9.36 5.74 2.00
CA VAL A 122 10.23 6.35 3.01
C VAL A 122 10.08 7.87 3.05
N ASP A 123 10.20 8.42 4.24
CA ASP A 123 10.19 9.86 4.49
C ASP A 123 11.62 10.38 4.39
N ALA A 124 11.92 11.18 3.37
CA ALA A 124 13.26 11.72 3.10
C ALA A 124 13.85 12.48 4.28
N GLU A 125 13.01 13.23 5.03
CA GLU A 125 13.49 14.03 6.16
C GLU A 125 13.99 13.16 7.32
N THR A 126 13.32 12.00 7.56
CA THR A 126 13.52 11.25 8.80
C THR A 126 14.17 9.87 8.62
N ILE A 127 14.24 9.34 7.40
CA ILE A 127 14.67 7.96 7.16
C ILE A 127 16.05 7.64 7.73
N ARG A 128 17.05 8.50 7.53
CA ARG A 128 18.43 8.28 8.01
C ARG A 128 18.54 8.32 9.52
N THR A 129 17.74 9.15 10.19
CA THR A 129 17.71 9.25 11.64
C THR A 129 16.97 8.06 12.25
N LYS A 130 15.78 7.76 11.73
CA LYS A 130 14.95 6.66 12.22
C LYS A 130 15.59 5.29 11.98
N SER A 131 16.32 5.09 10.89
CA SER A 131 17.00 3.83 10.60
C SER A 131 18.14 3.49 11.58
N ARG A 132 18.62 4.49 12.33
CA ARG A 132 19.65 4.34 13.37
C ARG A 132 19.08 4.35 14.78
N ASP A 133 17.78 4.54 14.93
CA ASP A 133 17.11 4.57 16.20
C ASP A 133 17.08 3.17 16.83
N VAL A 134 17.39 3.09 18.13
CA VAL A 134 17.53 1.82 18.86
C VAL A 134 16.22 1.03 18.97
N TYR A 135 15.07 1.69 18.87
CA TYR A 135 13.75 1.05 19.02
C TYR A 135 13.09 0.68 17.71
N VAL A 136 13.32 1.47 16.67
CA VAL A 136 12.60 1.33 15.39
C VAL A 136 13.50 1.06 14.19
N GLY A 137 14.81 1.22 14.35
CA GLY A 137 15.75 1.10 13.24
C GLY A 137 15.71 -0.27 12.56
N ASP A 138 15.67 -1.35 13.32
CA ASP A 138 15.60 -2.71 12.78
C ASP A 138 14.31 -2.94 11.97
N THR A 139 13.19 -2.38 12.43
CA THR A 139 11.91 -2.45 11.71
C THR A 139 12.03 -1.72 10.36
N ILE A 140 12.58 -0.52 10.35
CA ILE A 140 12.74 0.29 9.14
C ILE A 140 13.70 -0.37 8.14
N ILE A 141 14.83 -0.86 8.60
CA ILE A 141 15.78 -1.59 7.75
C ILE A 141 15.17 -2.88 7.21
N GLY A 142 14.39 -3.60 8.03
CA GLY A 142 13.64 -4.78 7.60
C GLY A 142 12.65 -4.46 6.49
N GLN A 143 11.87 -3.38 6.65
CA GLN A 143 10.93 -2.91 5.62
C GLN A 143 11.64 -2.55 4.31
N LEU A 144 12.75 -1.80 4.39
CA LEU A 144 13.53 -1.44 3.19
C LEU A 144 14.05 -2.67 2.43
N ARG A 145 14.53 -3.70 3.16
CA ARG A 145 15.04 -4.93 2.54
C ARG A 145 13.98 -5.79 1.88
N SER A 146 12.72 -5.62 2.28
CA SER A 146 11.58 -6.37 1.71
C SER A 146 10.96 -5.69 0.49
N GLY A 147 11.39 -4.46 0.15
CA GLY A 147 10.88 -3.71 -0.99
C GLY A 147 11.57 -4.08 -2.31
N ASP A 148 10.78 -4.28 -3.37
CA ASP A 148 11.27 -4.34 -4.74
C ASP A 148 11.52 -2.92 -5.28
N ILE A 149 10.72 -1.96 -4.79
CA ILE A 149 10.78 -0.54 -5.15
C ILE A 149 10.75 0.28 -3.86
N VAL A 150 11.65 1.25 -3.74
CA VAL A 150 11.63 2.24 -2.66
C VAL A 150 11.19 3.58 -3.24
N VAL A 151 10.16 4.16 -2.65
CA VAL A 151 9.66 5.49 -3.01
C VAL A 151 10.08 6.48 -1.94
N MET A 152 10.97 7.39 -2.29
CA MET A 152 11.38 8.49 -1.44
C MET A 152 10.33 9.60 -1.51
N ASN A 153 9.59 9.78 -0.44
CA ASN A 153 8.55 10.79 -0.30
C ASN A 153 9.03 11.99 0.51
N LYS A 154 8.31 13.10 0.42
CA LYS A 154 8.62 14.37 1.12
C LYS A 154 9.99 14.94 0.75
N VAL A 155 10.39 14.75 -0.49
CA VAL A 155 11.67 15.27 -1.01
C VAL A 155 11.73 16.80 -1.01
N ASP A 156 10.58 17.46 -0.97
CA ASP A 156 10.42 18.90 -0.81
C ASP A 156 10.87 19.43 0.57
N LEU A 157 11.01 18.55 1.56
CA LEU A 157 11.47 18.90 2.92
C LEU A 157 12.98 18.79 3.11
N VAL A 158 13.71 18.30 2.10
CA VAL A 158 15.16 18.16 2.11
C VAL A 158 15.77 18.92 0.93
N ASN A 159 17.06 19.27 1.03
CA ASN A 159 17.78 19.84 -0.11
C ASN A 159 18.25 18.74 -1.08
N ASP A 160 18.66 19.13 -2.27
CA ASP A 160 19.07 18.19 -3.34
C ASP A 160 20.26 17.30 -2.93
N GLU A 161 21.21 17.85 -2.15
CA GLU A 161 22.38 17.11 -1.67
C GLU A 161 21.98 16.01 -0.68
N ASP A 162 21.07 16.30 0.25
CA ASP A 162 20.54 15.32 1.19
C ASP A 162 19.69 14.27 0.48
N ALA A 163 18.87 14.68 -0.49
CA ALA A 163 18.06 13.75 -1.29
C ALA A 163 18.96 12.77 -2.06
N GLN A 164 20.00 13.27 -2.71
CA GLN A 164 20.97 12.41 -3.39
C GLN A 164 21.71 11.48 -2.41
N ALA A 165 22.09 11.98 -1.24
CA ALA A 165 22.76 11.15 -0.22
C ALA A 165 21.86 10.07 0.39
N ILE A 166 20.52 10.22 0.30
CA ILE A 166 19.56 9.18 0.70
C ILE A 166 19.43 8.14 -0.41
N ASP A 167 19.36 8.57 -1.68
CA ASP A 167 19.26 7.69 -2.84
C ASP A 167 20.48 6.76 -2.98
N GLU A 168 21.66 7.26 -2.64
CA GLU A 168 22.92 6.51 -2.67
C GLU A 168 23.12 5.59 -1.44
N TRP A 169 22.32 5.75 -0.39
CA TRP A 169 22.45 5.05 0.89
C TRP A 169 21.73 3.71 0.89
#